data_88d22ad09de55764271bcb18d1a27450
#
_entry.id   88d22ad09de55764271bcb18d1a27450
#
_cell.length_a   1.000
_cell.length_b   1.000
_cell.length_c   1.000
_cell.angle_alpha   90.00
_cell.angle_beta   90.00
_cell.angle_gamma   90.00
#
_symmetry.space_group_name_H-M   'P 1'
#
loop_
_entity.id
_entity.type
_entity.pdbx_description
1 polymer ?
#
loop_
_entity_poly.entity_id
_entity_poly.type
_entity_poly.pdbx_seq_one_letter_code
_entity_poly.pdbx_strand_id
1 'polypeptide(L)'
;MAITAQAQKQKTETKAAASQEETLVFTPQWTAQAQFAGYYVAEAKGFYREAGVKVRIEHPISTQPAMSRLCNNQCQATTLQLCQAIEFIDSGTPLVNILQTSMNNAMVIVSARGKEPMKQKGAKVGIWSVGFGQLARCMSNKEHLNYQWIRFAQNVNLFLTGALDATLAMSYNEYYQLLQAGIEMTDKNVYRFSDHGYNVQEDGVYMRRNYYEEHKDQARRFAQASRKGWEWAAQHPEEALDIVMEYVTKDHIATNRIMQRLMLKEILRLQIDRESKKREFRLRPDMVRQANRLMLENKMLDHEVTYEELMGK
;
A
#
# COMPACT_ATOMS: atom_id res chain seq x y z
N MET A 1 -53.10 13.58 30.30
CA MET A 1 -51.78 14.25 30.29
C MET A 1 -50.56 13.31 30.58
N ALA A 2 -50.73 12.06 30.96
CA ALA A 2 -49.62 11.12 31.24
C ALA A 2 -49.06 10.38 30.00
N ILE A 3 -49.84 10.24 28.94
CA ILE A 3 -49.44 9.50 27.72
C ILE A 3 -48.48 10.28 26.80
N THR A 4 -48.54 11.61 26.82
CA THR A 4 -47.69 12.48 26.03
C THR A 4 -46.25 12.61 26.58
N ALA A 5 -46.06 12.46 27.87
CA ALA A 5 -44.77 12.52 28.53
C ALA A 5 -43.91 11.23 28.29
N GLN A 6 -44.57 10.09 28.20
CA GLN A 6 -43.89 8.79 27.92
C GLN A 6 -43.40 8.69 26.46
N ALA A 7 -44.17 9.21 25.50
CA ALA A 7 -43.79 9.21 24.10
C ALA A 7 -42.61 10.20 23.78
N GLN A 8 -42.54 11.29 24.54
CA GLN A 8 -41.39 12.21 24.46
C GLN A 8 -40.13 11.66 25.11
N LYS A 9 -40.25 10.93 26.22
CA LYS A 9 -39.10 10.26 26.86
C LYS A 9 -38.53 9.14 26.00
N GLN A 10 -39.39 8.33 25.35
CA GLN A 10 -38.93 7.32 24.39
C GLN A 10 -38.29 7.89 23.14
N LYS A 11 -38.75 9.04 22.62
CA LYS A 11 -38.08 9.74 21.49
C LYS A 11 -36.76 10.38 21.89
N THR A 12 -36.57 10.77 23.14
CA THR A 12 -35.31 11.32 23.64
C THR A 12 -34.28 10.24 23.97
N GLU A 13 -34.74 9.08 24.44
CA GLU A 13 -33.88 7.92 24.69
C GLU A 13 -33.44 7.24 23.39
N THR A 14 -34.25 7.23 22.34
CA THR A 14 -33.89 6.73 21.00
C THR A 14 -32.92 7.67 20.28
N LYS A 15 -32.81 8.94 20.69
CA LYS A 15 -31.86 9.92 20.13
C LYS A 15 -30.53 9.97 20.90
N ALA A 16 -30.48 9.38 22.10
CA ALA A 16 -29.27 9.30 22.94
C ALA A 16 -28.47 8.02 22.75
N ALA A 17 -28.99 7.04 22.01
CA ALA A 17 -28.26 5.88 21.53
C ALA A 17 -27.73 6.11 20.11
N ALA A 18 -27.10 7.26 19.86
CA ALA A 18 -26.06 7.35 18.87
C ALA A 18 -24.93 6.46 19.39
N SER A 19 -24.91 5.19 18.95
CA SER A 19 -23.82 4.27 19.19
C SER A 19 -22.52 5.04 18.98
N GLN A 20 -21.67 5.12 20.01
CA GLN A 20 -20.33 5.65 19.82
C GLN A 20 -19.69 4.77 18.75
N GLU A 21 -19.58 5.31 17.54
CA GLU A 21 -19.00 4.58 16.43
C GLU A 21 -17.62 4.11 16.84
N GLU A 22 -17.36 2.81 16.72
CA GLU A 22 -16.11 2.19 17.11
C GLU A 22 -14.96 2.83 16.35
N THR A 23 -13.83 3.08 17.03
CA THR A 23 -12.65 3.65 16.41
C THR A 23 -12.09 2.68 15.37
N LEU A 24 -12.04 3.10 14.10
CA LEU A 24 -11.38 2.36 13.04
C LEU A 24 -9.86 2.50 13.21
N VAL A 25 -9.17 1.42 13.54
CA VAL A 25 -7.72 1.36 13.56
C VAL A 25 -7.23 1.02 12.16
N PHE A 26 -6.46 1.93 11.57
CA PHE A 26 -5.83 1.75 10.27
C PHE A 26 -4.33 1.51 10.45
N THR A 27 -3.85 0.37 9.96
CA THR A 27 -2.43 0.01 10.00
C THR A 27 -1.86 -0.03 8.57
N PRO A 28 -1.14 1.01 8.12
CA PRO A 28 -0.41 0.94 6.85
C PRO A 28 0.58 -0.23 6.83
N GLN A 29 0.93 -0.73 5.65
CA GLN A 29 1.78 -1.94 5.49
C GLN A 29 3.25 -1.75 5.89
N TRP A 30 3.68 -0.52 6.12
CA TRP A 30 5.07 -0.17 6.38
C TRP A 30 5.21 0.89 7.47
N THR A 31 6.45 1.22 7.86
CA THR A 31 6.76 2.30 8.80
C THR A 31 6.30 3.67 8.30
N ALA A 32 6.21 4.65 9.20
CA ALA A 32 5.77 6.00 8.84
C ALA A 32 6.68 6.63 7.77
N GLN A 33 6.05 7.05 6.67
CA GLN A 33 6.72 7.68 5.53
C GLN A 33 5.73 8.33 4.57
N ALA A 34 6.21 9.11 3.61
CA ALA A 34 5.38 9.86 2.64
C ALA A 34 4.50 8.98 1.74
N GLN A 35 4.77 7.67 1.66
CA GLN A 35 3.88 6.68 1.01
C GLN A 35 2.46 6.74 1.56
N PHE A 36 2.27 7.20 2.79
CA PHE A 36 0.97 7.24 3.47
C PHE A 36 0.45 8.66 3.70
N ALA A 37 1.04 9.66 3.04
CA ALA A 37 0.77 11.08 3.25
C ALA A 37 -0.72 11.45 3.22
N GLY A 38 -1.50 10.90 2.29
CA GLY A 38 -2.92 11.24 2.17
C GLY A 38 -3.75 10.85 3.40
N TYR A 39 -3.40 9.77 4.07
CA TYR A 39 -4.07 9.34 5.31
C TYR A 39 -3.71 10.26 6.48
N TYR A 40 -2.44 10.66 6.59
CA TYR A 40 -1.99 11.63 7.60
C TYR A 40 -2.64 12.99 7.41
N VAL A 41 -2.73 13.45 6.16
CA VAL A 41 -3.44 14.68 5.79
C VAL A 41 -4.92 14.57 6.16
N ALA A 42 -5.57 13.44 5.88
CA ALA A 42 -6.98 13.25 6.21
C ALA A 42 -7.22 13.33 7.73
N GLU A 43 -6.31 12.83 8.54
CA GLU A 43 -6.38 12.96 10.01
C GLU A 43 -6.08 14.39 10.44
N ALA A 44 -4.96 14.98 10.04
CA ALA A 44 -4.50 16.30 10.47
C ALA A 44 -5.45 17.44 10.05
N LYS A 45 -6.02 17.35 8.83
CA LYS A 45 -7.01 18.34 8.34
C LYS A 45 -8.43 18.05 8.83
N GLY A 46 -8.66 16.98 9.58
CA GLY A 46 -9.95 16.63 10.16
C GLY A 46 -10.96 16.03 9.20
N PHE A 47 -10.55 15.55 8.02
CA PHE A 47 -11.46 14.99 7.02
C PHE A 47 -12.17 13.72 7.52
N TYR A 48 -11.52 12.90 8.33
CA TYR A 48 -12.17 11.76 8.99
C TYR A 48 -13.26 12.23 9.96
N ARG A 49 -12.98 13.26 10.77
CA ARG A 49 -13.96 13.83 11.70
C ARG A 49 -15.14 14.45 10.96
N GLU A 50 -14.90 15.18 9.88
CA GLU A 50 -15.96 15.73 9.00
C GLU A 50 -16.84 14.63 8.41
N ALA A 51 -16.24 13.49 8.05
CA ALA A 51 -16.95 12.33 7.55
C ALA A 51 -17.65 11.51 8.67
N GLY A 52 -17.51 11.90 9.94
CA GLY A 52 -18.08 11.20 11.08
C GLY A 52 -17.42 9.85 11.35
N VAL A 53 -16.16 9.65 10.99
CA VAL A 53 -15.39 8.43 11.27
C VAL A 53 -14.26 8.76 12.23
N LYS A 54 -14.21 8.05 13.36
CA LYS A 54 -13.08 8.14 14.28
C LYS A 54 -12.00 7.17 13.80
N VAL A 55 -10.85 7.71 13.37
CA VAL A 55 -9.71 6.92 12.86
C VAL A 55 -8.53 7.03 13.82
N ARG A 56 -7.75 5.96 13.91
CA ARG A 56 -6.45 5.93 14.58
C ARG A 56 -5.45 5.24 13.66
N ILE A 57 -4.40 5.95 13.27
CA ILE A 57 -3.33 5.43 12.40
C ILE A 57 -2.22 4.87 13.28
N GLU A 58 -1.91 3.58 13.11
CA GLU A 58 -0.86 2.87 13.84
C GLU A 58 0.04 2.09 12.88
N HIS A 59 1.31 2.42 12.83
CA HIS A 59 2.26 1.70 11.99
C HIS A 59 2.64 0.33 12.58
N PRO A 60 2.94 -0.67 11.72
CA PRO A 60 3.38 -1.97 12.17
C PRO A 60 4.78 -1.89 12.78
N ILE A 61 5.05 -2.81 13.69
CA ILE A 61 6.40 -3.07 14.21
C ILE A 61 6.88 -4.43 13.71
N SER A 62 8.19 -4.70 13.79
CA SER A 62 8.79 -5.92 13.25
C SER A 62 8.16 -7.22 13.77
N THR A 63 7.69 -7.20 15.02
CA THR A 63 7.02 -8.35 15.66
C THR A 63 5.53 -8.45 15.37
N GLN A 64 4.91 -7.42 14.80
CA GLN A 64 3.48 -7.34 14.48
C GLN A 64 3.29 -6.71 13.09
N PRO A 65 3.51 -7.46 12.02
CA PRO A 65 3.24 -7.00 10.65
C PRO A 65 1.77 -6.60 10.45
N ALA A 66 1.49 -5.70 9.52
CA ALA A 66 0.15 -5.15 9.29
C ALA A 66 -0.90 -6.24 9.03
N MET A 67 -0.59 -7.26 8.21
CA MET A 67 -1.49 -8.38 7.97
C MET A 67 -1.75 -9.22 9.22
N SER A 68 -0.74 -9.45 10.05
CA SER A 68 -0.93 -10.15 11.33
C SER A 68 -1.90 -9.37 12.24
N ARG A 69 -1.76 -8.04 12.29
CA ARG A 69 -2.70 -7.18 13.04
C ARG A 69 -4.13 -7.27 12.49
N LEU A 70 -4.29 -7.25 11.16
CA LEU A 70 -5.60 -7.38 10.52
C LEU A 70 -6.25 -8.74 10.82
N CYS A 71 -5.50 -9.83 10.67
CA CYS A 71 -6.01 -11.18 10.94
C CYS A 71 -6.38 -11.40 12.42
N ASN A 72 -5.67 -10.74 13.34
CA ASN A 72 -5.93 -10.81 14.79
C ASN A 72 -6.93 -9.75 15.29
N ASN A 73 -7.65 -9.06 14.40
CA ASN A 73 -8.59 -7.98 14.73
C ASN A 73 -7.99 -6.82 15.55
N GLN A 74 -6.67 -6.61 15.46
CA GLN A 74 -5.98 -5.49 16.09
C GLN A 74 -6.03 -4.21 15.26
N CYS A 75 -6.41 -4.32 13.98
CA CYS A 75 -6.81 -3.21 13.12
C CYS A 75 -7.94 -3.66 12.20
N GLN A 76 -8.70 -2.70 11.68
CA GLN A 76 -9.85 -2.92 10.80
C GLN A 76 -9.50 -2.76 9.32
N ALA A 77 -8.48 -1.95 9.03
CA ALA A 77 -8.01 -1.68 7.67
C ALA A 77 -6.48 -1.70 7.60
N THR A 78 -5.95 -2.12 6.47
CA THR A 78 -4.52 -2.07 6.14
C THR A 78 -4.30 -1.71 4.67
N THR A 79 -3.11 -1.23 4.32
CA THR A 79 -2.71 -1.17 2.91
C THR A 79 -2.02 -2.47 2.50
N LEU A 80 -2.20 -2.89 1.26
CA LEU A 80 -1.51 -4.03 0.63
C LEU A 80 -1.27 -3.72 -0.84
N GLN A 81 -0.27 -4.36 -1.43
CA GLN A 81 -0.15 -4.45 -2.89
C GLN A 81 -1.22 -5.41 -3.44
N LEU A 82 -1.75 -5.15 -4.63
CA LEU A 82 -2.81 -5.97 -5.22
C LEU A 82 -2.43 -7.45 -5.31
N CYS A 83 -1.23 -7.79 -5.79
CA CYS A 83 -0.77 -9.18 -5.87
C CYS A 83 -0.71 -9.86 -4.50
N GLN A 84 -0.33 -9.12 -3.45
CA GLN A 84 -0.31 -9.63 -2.09
C GLN A 84 -1.73 -9.87 -1.57
N ALA A 85 -2.67 -8.96 -1.83
CA ALA A 85 -4.07 -9.14 -1.44
C ALA A 85 -4.71 -10.35 -2.13
N ILE A 86 -4.42 -10.56 -3.42
CA ILE A 86 -4.86 -11.74 -4.18
C ILE A 86 -4.30 -13.02 -3.53
N GLU A 87 -3.01 -13.08 -3.20
CA GLU A 87 -2.38 -14.23 -2.54
C GLU A 87 -3.02 -14.54 -1.17
N PHE A 88 -3.37 -13.51 -0.38
CA PHE A 88 -4.08 -13.71 0.89
C PHE A 88 -5.48 -14.26 0.70
N ILE A 89 -6.23 -13.78 -0.30
CA ILE A 89 -7.57 -14.28 -0.60
C ILE A 89 -7.50 -15.74 -1.05
N ASP A 90 -6.61 -16.06 -1.98
CA ASP A 90 -6.34 -17.43 -2.45
C ASP A 90 -5.99 -18.37 -1.28
N SER A 91 -5.21 -17.88 -0.32
CA SER A 91 -4.84 -18.63 0.90
C SER A 91 -5.95 -18.69 1.98
N GLY A 92 -7.17 -18.26 1.68
CA GLY A 92 -8.33 -18.37 2.56
C GLY A 92 -8.52 -17.19 3.53
N THR A 93 -7.93 -16.02 3.27
CA THR A 93 -8.18 -14.79 4.02
C THR A 93 -9.01 -13.81 3.17
N PRO A 94 -10.36 -13.83 3.25
CA PRO A 94 -11.20 -12.98 2.41
C PRO A 94 -11.01 -11.50 2.74
N LEU A 95 -10.61 -10.72 1.74
CA LEU A 95 -10.36 -9.28 1.81
C LEU A 95 -11.26 -8.52 0.84
N VAL A 96 -11.55 -7.25 1.16
CA VAL A 96 -12.27 -6.32 0.29
C VAL A 96 -11.41 -5.07 0.10
N ASN A 97 -11.18 -4.68 -1.16
CA ASN A 97 -10.56 -3.42 -1.52
C ASN A 97 -11.58 -2.28 -1.36
N ILE A 98 -11.31 -1.34 -0.49
CA ILE A 98 -12.20 -0.20 -0.24
C ILE A 98 -11.69 1.10 -0.85
N LEU A 99 -10.41 1.15 -1.23
CA LEU A 99 -9.78 2.31 -1.88
C LEU A 99 -8.50 1.85 -2.59
N GLN A 100 -8.36 2.15 -3.86
CA GLN A 100 -7.11 1.94 -4.59
C GLN A 100 -6.34 3.26 -4.68
N THR A 101 -5.10 3.31 -4.22
CA THR A 101 -4.33 4.55 -4.20
C THR A 101 -3.21 4.60 -5.23
N SER A 102 -2.71 3.46 -5.70
CA SER A 102 -1.71 3.40 -6.76
C SER A 102 -2.34 2.95 -8.07
N MET A 103 -2.09 3.69 -9.15
CA MET A 103 -2.55 3.35 -10.51
C MET A 103 -1.46 2.63 -11.31
N ASN A 104 -0.20 2.71 -10.85
CA ASN A 104 0.95 2.16 -11.55
C ASN A 104 1.86 1.38 -10.60
N ASN A 105 2.66 0.48 -11.18
CA ASN A 105 3.68 -0.26 -10.47
C ASN A 105 4.93 0.58 -10.24
N ALA A 106 5.49 0.53 -9.04
CA ALA A 106 6.70 1.24 -8.62
C ALA A 106 7.93 0.32 -8.53
N MET A 107 7.76 -0.99 -8.67
CA MET A 107 8.84 -1.93 -8.48
C MET A 107 9.91 -1.81 -9.54
N VAL A 108 11.16 -1.85 -9.12
CA VAL A 108 12.34 -1.90 -9.99
C VAL A 108 13.33 -2.94 -9.48
N ILE A 109 14.18 -3.47 -10.36
CA ILE A 109 15.41 -4.17 -9.97
C ILE A 109 16.57 -3.25 -10.30
N VAL A 110 17.46 -3.05 -9.33
CA VAL A 110 18.71 -2.32 -9.50
C VAL A 110 19.86 -3.30 -9.39
N SER A 111 20.70 -3.38 -10.43
CA SER A 111 21.92 -4.18 -10.44
C SER A 111 23.15 -3.35 -10.11
N ALA A 112 24.22 -4.02 -9.69
CA ALA A 112 25.51 -3.42 -9.50
C ALA A 112 26.01 -2.77 -10.82
N ARG A 113 26.89 -1.76 -10.68
CA ARG A 113 27.43 -0.98 -11.82
C ARG A 113 27.95 -1.88 -12.93
N GLY A 114 27.56 -1.58 -14.16
CA GLY A 114 27.98 -2.30 -15.36
C GLY A 114 27.27 -3.65 -15.57
N LYS A 115 26.34 -4.03 -14.70
CA LYS A 115 25.53 -5.26 -14.83
C LYS A 115 24.09 -4.90 -15.22
N GLU A 116 23.49 -5.73 -16.07
CA GLU A 116 22.10 -5.60 -16.48
C GLU A 116 21.26 -6.68 -15.77
N PRO A 117 20.16 -6.35 -15.08
CA PRO A 117 19.37 -7.33 -14.33
C PRO A 117 18.98 -8.54 -15.20
N MET A 118 18.44 -8.30 -16.39
CA MET A 118 17.93 -9.34 -17.28
C MET A 118 19.01 -10.23 -17.92
N LYS A 119 20.29 -9.95 -17.70
CA LYS A 119 21.43 -10.77 -18.22
C LYS A 119 22.13 -11.57 -17.13
N GLN A 120 21.66 -11.52 -15.88
CA GLN A 120 22.34 -12.15 -14.74
C GLN A 120 21.61 -13.41 -14.27
N LYS A 121 21.74 -14.53 -15.00
CA LYS A 121 21.20 -15.82 -14.54
C LYS A 121 21.85 -16.25 -13.23
N GLY A 122 21.03 -16.76 -12.29
CA GLY A 122 21.49 -17.24 -10.99
C GLY A 122 21.97 -16.17 -10.02
N ALA A 123 21.75 -14.87 -10.34
CA ALA A 123 22.16 -13.75 -9.50
C ALA A 123 21.51 -13.81 -8.12
N LYS A 124 22.25 -13.34 -7.10
CA LYS A 124 21.72 -13.10 -5.76
C LYS A 124 20.98 -11.77 -5.76
N VAL A 125 19.65 -11.83 -5.64
CA VAL A 125 18.78 -10.66 -5.70
C VAL A 125 18.09 -10.42 -4.36
N GLY A 126 18.24 -9.22 -3.84
CA GLY A 126 17.55 -8.82 -2.61
C GLY A 126 16.05 -8.70 -2.79
N ILE A 127 15.28 -9.24 -1.84
CA ILE A 127 13.82 -9.20 -1.78
C ILE A 127 13.36 -8.91 -0.35
N TRP A 128 12.26 -8.16 -0.18
CA TRP A 128 11.74 -7.86 1.16
C TRP A 128 11.28 -9.13 1.89
N SER A 129 11.49 -9.15 3.20
CA SER A 129 11.09 -10.26 4.08
C SER A 129 9.59 -10.33 4.36
N VAL A 130 8.83 -9.28 4.03
CA VAL A 130 7.41 -9.10 4.38
C VAL A 130 6.42 -9.49 3.27
N GLY A 131 6.83 -10.36 2.33
CA GLY A 131 5.92 -10.93 1.34
C GLY A 131 5.63 -10.04 0.13
N PHE A 132 6.48 -9.07 -0.18
CA PHE A 132 6.46 -8.34 -1.45
C PHE A 132 7.29 -9.05 -2.52
N GLY A 133 7.04 -8.74 -3.80
CA GLY A 133 7.88 -9.19 -4.90
C GLY A 133 7.30 -10.31 -5.76
N GLN A 134 5.99 -10.56 -5.72
CA GLN A 134 5.31 -11.55 -6.58
C GLN A 134 5.64 -11.34 -8.05
N LEU A 135 5.52 -10.11 -8.55
CA LEU A 135 5.82 -9.77 -9.95
C LEU A 135 7.28 -10.04 -10.32
N ALA A 136 8.23 -9.81 -9.38
CA ALA A 136 9.64 -10.10 -9.62
C ALA A 136 9.91 -11.60 -9.75
N ARG A 137 9.22 -12.43 -8.97
CA ARG A 137 9.27 -13.89 -9.09
C ARG A 137 8.67 -14.36 -10.41
N CYS A 138 7.49 -13.82 -10.79
CA CYS A 138 6.86 -14.09 -12.08
C CYS A 138 7.81 -13.76 -13.23
N MET A 139 8.43 -12.59 -13.22
CA MET A 139 9.38 -12.16 -14.23
C MET A 139 10.62 -13.08 -14.28
N SER A 140 11.23 -13.39 -13.13
CA SER A 140 12.40 -14.26 -13.06
C SER A 140 12.12 -15.67 -13.60
N ASN A 141 10.93 -16.21 -13.32
CA ASN A 141 10.51 -17.51 -13.84
C ASN A 141 10.29 -17.47 -15.35
N LYS A 142 9.53 -16.49 -15.84
CA LYS A 142 9.22 -16.31 -17.26
C LYS A 142 10.49 -16.15 -18.10
N GLU A 143 11.44 -15.38 -17.61
CA GLU A 143 12.70 -15.10 -18.32
C GLU A 143 13.81 -16.13 -18.00
N HIS A 144 13.49 -17.20 -17.26
CA HIS A 144 14.43 -18.26 -16.88
C HIS A 144 15.73 -17.75 -16.24
N LEU A 145 15.62 -16.72 -15.38
CA LEU A 145 16.76 -16.07 -14.74
C LEU A 145 17.29 -16.85 -13.54
N ASN A 146 16.45 -17.68 -12.91
CA ASN A 146 16.79 -18.51 -11.75
C ASN A 146 17.44 -17.70 -10.62
N TYR A 147 16.91 -16.53 -10.30
CA TYR A 147 17.43 -15.67 -9.24
C TYR A 147 17.42 -16.36 -7.88
N GLN A 148 18.50 -16.17 -7.13
CA GLN A 148 18.60 -16.57 -5.73
C GLN A 148 18.08 -15.42 -4.87
N TRP A 149 16.87 -15.57 -4.34
CA TRP A 149 16.20 -14.54 -3.55
C TRP A 149 16.76 -14.48 -2.13
N ILE A 150 17.44 -13.38 -1.79
CA ILE A 150 18.00 -13.11 -0.46
C ILE A 150 17.13 -12.12 0.27
N ARG A 151 16.56 -12.51 1.40
CA ARG A 151 15.65 -11.65 2.16
C ARG A 151 16.38 -10.52 2.88
N PHE A 152 15.87 -9.30 2.79
CA PHE A 152 16.30 -8.16 3.60
C PHE A 152 15.08 -7.51 4.32
N ALA A 153 15.34 -6.75 5.38
CA ALA A 153 14.26 -6.12 6.17
C ALA A 153 13.88 -4.72 5.63
N GLN A 154 14.72 -3.72 5.88
CA GLN A 154 14.33 -2.31 5.67
C GLN A 154 15.35 -1.46 4.91
N ASN A 155 16.56 -1.98 4.66
CA ASN A 155 17.63 -1.19 4.07
C ASN A 155 18.38 -1.95 2.97
N VAL A 156 19.06 -1.19 2.13
CA VAL A 156 19.81 -1.68 0.96
C VAL A 156 21.26 -2.07 1.27
N ASN A 157 21.64 -2.20 2.53
CA ASN A 157 23.03 -2.38 2.96
C ASN A 157 23.67 -3.64 2.36
N LEU A 158 22.94 -4.77 2.30
CA LEU A 158 23.45 -6.00 1.67
C LEU A 158 23.86 -5.77 0.22
N PHE A 159 23.13 -4.93 -0.51
CA PHE A 159 23.49 -4.57 -1.87
C PHE A 159 24.70 -3.62 -1.92
N LEU A 160 24.72 -2.59 -1.06
CA LEU A 160 25.80 -1.61 -1.00
C LEU A 160 27.15 -2.24 -0.62
N THR A 161 27.15 -3.28 0.21
CA THR A 161 28.37 -4.01 0.60
C THR A 161 28.82 -5.04 -0.44
N GLY A 162 28.08 -5.19 -1.55
CA GLY A 162 28.42 -6.16 -2.61
C GLY A 162 28.02 -7.61 -2.30
N ALA A 163 27.25 -7.85 -1.25
CA ALA A 163 26.74 -9.20 -0.92
C ALA A 163 25.63 -9.66 -1.88
N LEU A 164 25.03 -8.75 -2.64
CA LEU A 164 24.01 -9.00 -3.64
C LEU A 164 24.46 -8.49 -5.01
N ASP A 165 24.08 -9.22 -6.06
CA ASP A 165 24.30 -8.81 -7.46
C ASP A 165 23.29 -7.74 -7.91
N ALA A 166 22.07 -7.82 -7.38
CA ALA A 166 20.99 -6.88 -7.61
C ALA A 166 20.05 -6.81 -6.40
N THR A 167 19.18 -5.83 -6.36
CA THR A 167 18.15 -5.71 -5.34
C THR A 167 16.84 -5.22 -5.92
N LEU A 168 15.72 -5.72 -5.40
CA LEU A 168 14.43 -5.09 -5.59
C LEU A 168 14.40 -3.76 -4.83
N ALA A 169 13.72 -2.80 -5.39
CA ALA A 169 13.52 -1.47 -4.82
C ALA A 169 12.17 -0.93 -5.27
N MET A 170 11.55 -0.11 -4.44
CA MET A 170 10.46 0.76 -4.87
C MET A 170 11.01 2.06 -5.41
N SER A 171 10.50 2.54 -6.54
CA SER A 171 10.94 3.78 -7.19
C SER A 171 10.81 5.01 -6.28
N TYR A 172 9.97 4.93 -5.26
CA TYR A 172 9.77 5.98 -4.28
C TYR A 172 10.59 5.84 -2.99
N ASN A 173 11.22 4.69 -2.72
CA ASN A 173 11.94 4.43 -1.48
C ASN A 173 13.38 3.97 -1.73
N GLU A 174 13.65 2.65 -1.80
CA GLU A 174 15.01 2.11 -1.88
C GLU A 174 15.79 2.65 -3.09
N TYR A 175 15.11 2.95 -4.19
CA TYR A 175 15.72 3.60 -5.35
C TYR A 175 16.42 4.90 -4.97
N TYR A 176 15.79 5.74 -4.14
CA TYR A 176 16.42 6.98 -3.69
C TYR A 176 17.49 6.75 -2.62
N GLN A 177 17.36 5.72 -1.78
CA GLN A 177 18.43 5.32 -0.85
C GLN A 177 19.70 4.94 -1.62
N LEU A 178 19.57 4.16 -2.68
CA LEU A 178 20.67 3.76 -3.57
C LEU A 178 21.30 4.97 -4.27
N LEU A 179 20.50 5.90 -4.78
CA LEU A 179 20.99 7.15 -5.35
C LEU A 179 21.80 7.97 -4.34
N GLN A 180 21.30 8.13 -3.11
CA GLN A 180 21.99 8.84 -2.04
C GLN A 180 23.29 8.16 -1.63
N ALA A 181 23.36 6.84 -1.75
CA ALA A 181 24.58 6.06 -1.52
C ALA A 181 25.59 6.10 -2.70
N GLY A 182 25.30 6.88 -3.75
CA GLY A 182 26.21 7.05 -4.89
C GLY A 182 26.05 6.00 -5.99
N ILE A 183 25.00 5.18 -5.97
CA ILE A 183 24.73 4.26 -7.07
C ILE A 183 24.20 5.06 -8.26
N GLU A 184 24.90 5.02 -9.37
CA GLU A 184 24.47 5.62 -10.63
C GLU A 184 23.32 4.80 -11.23
N MET A 185 22.18 5.44 -11.50
CA MET A 185 21.01 4.82 -12.10
C MET A 185 20.97 5.09 -13.60
N THR A 186 21.03 4.02 -14.38
CA THR A 186 21.00 4.07 -15.85
C THR A 186 19.96 3.07 -16.37
N ASP A 187 19.55 3.20 -17.63
CA ASP A 187 18.66 2.24 -18.28
C ASP A 187 19.27 0.83 -18.38
N LYS A 188 20.58 0.70 -18.20
CA LYS A 188 21.25 -0.61 -18.22
C LYS A 188 21.14 -1.35 -16.90
N ASN A 189 21.29 -0.66 -15.76
CA ASN A 189 21.31 -1.29 -14.45
C ASN A 189 19.99 -1.18 -13.68
N VAL A 190 18.96 -0.54 -14.25
CA VAL A 190 17.61 -0.43 -13.67
C VAL A 190 16.59 -1.05 -14.61
N TYR A 191 15.91 -2.08 -14.14
CA TYR A 191 14.76 -2.67 -14.82
C TYR A 191 13.47 -2.22 -14.13
N ARG A 192 12.60 -1.52 -14.85
CA ARG A 192 11.31 -1.01 -14.34
C ARG A 192 10.18 -1.94 -14.75
N PHE A 193 9.54 -2.58 -13.81
CA PHE A 193 8.45 -3.54 -14.06
C PHE A 193 7.31 -2.92 -14.87
N SER A 194 6.94 -1.68 -14.56
CA SER A 194 5.86 -0.97 -15.26
C SER A 194 6.05 -0.78 -16.76
N ASP A 195 7.30 -0.84 -17.24
CA ASP A 195 7.65 -0.57 -18.63
C ASP A 195 7.79 -1.86 -19.46
N HIS A 196 7.67 -3.02 -18.80
CA HIS A 196 7.91 -4.34 -19.41
C HIS A 196 6.74 -5.31 -19.22
N GLY A 197 5.50 -4.80 -19.20
CA GLY A 197 4.30 -5.66 -19.13
C GLY A 197 3.87 -6.06 -17.73
N TYR A 198 4.50 -5.52 -16.68
CA TYR A 198 4.16 -5.77 -15.29
C TYR A 198 3.59 -4.52 -14.60
N ASN A 199 2.92 -3.62 -15.35
CA ASN A 199 2.27 -2.45 -14.76
C ASN A 199 0.94 -2.84 -14.11
N VAL A 200 1.01 -3.51 -12.98
CA VAL A 200 -0.13 -3.87 -12.14
C VAL A 200 -0.27 -2.81 -11.05
N GLN A 201 -1.52 -2.44 -10.72
CA GLN A 201 -1.78 -1.55 -9.60
C GLN A 201 -1.17 -2.13 -8.31
N GLU A 202 -0.63 -1.29 -7.46
CA GLU A 202 -0.01 -1.72 -6.20
C GLU A 202 -0.90 -1.39 -5.00
N ASP A 203 -0.60 -0.30 -4.31
CA ASP A 203 -1.20 0.03 -3.02
C ASP A 203 -2.70 0.28 -3.08
N GLY A 204 -3.44 -0.52 -2.34
CA GLY A 204 -4.84 -0.33 -2.01
C GLY A 204 -5.08 -0.49 -0.52
N VAL A 205 -6.23 -0.03 -0.05
CA VAL A 205 -6.71 -0.24 1.33
C VAL A 205 -7.67 -1.42 1.35
N TYR A 206 -7.42 -2.32 2.27
CA TYR A 206 -8.18 -3.56 2.41
C TYR A 206 -8.72 -3.74 3.83
N MET A 207 -9.90 -4.32 3.90
CA MET A 207 -10.55 -4.79 5.13
C MET A 207 -10.84 -6.28 5.03
N ARG A 208 -10.94 -6.99 6.15
CA ARG A 208 -11.50 -8.34 6.15
C ARG A 208 -12.95 -8.28 5.71
N ARG A 209 -13.39 -9.26 4.88
CA ARG A 209 -14.74 -9.29 4.32
C ARG A 209 -15.82 -9.24 5.40
N ASN A 210 -15.70 -10.03 6.47
CA ASN A 210 -16.66 -10.05 7.55
C ASN A 210 -16.83 -8.66 8.21
N TYR A 211 -15.75 -7.97 8.52
CA TYR A 211 -15.81 -6.61 9.07
C TYR A 211 -16.44 -5.63 8.08
N TYR A 212 -16.03 -5.69 6.81
CA TYR A 212 -16.59 -4.83 5.76
C TYR A 212 -18.12 -4.99 5.62
N GLU A 213 -18.62 -6.24 5.64
CA GLU A 213 -20.07 -6.53 5.51
C GLU A 213 -20.90 -5.88 6.61
N GLU A 214 -20.38 -5.85 7.83
CA GLU A 214 -21.04 -5.25 8.99
C GLU A 214 -20.87 -3.72 9.05
N HIS A 215 -19.83 -3.15 8.39
CA HIS A 215 -19.43 -1.74 8.53
C HIS A 215 -19.28 -1.00 7.18
N LYS A 216 -20.08 -1.35 6.17
CA LYS A 216 -19.99 -0.78 4.80
C LYS A 216 -20.01 0.74 4.76
N ASP A 217 -20.85 1.38 5.58
CA ASP A 217 -20.94 2.84 5.62
C ASP A 217 -19.70 3.47 6.24
N GLN A 218 -19.16 2.91 7.33
CA GLN A 218 -17.90 3.37 7.92
C GLN A 218 -16.73 3.21 6.93
N ALA A 219 -16.63 2.06 6.24
CA ALA A 219 -15.62 1.80 5.21
C ALA A 219 -15.69 2.84 4.07
N ARG A 220 -16.90 3.12 3.58
CA ARG A 220 -17.15 4.12 2.53
C ARG A 220 -16.72 5.52 2.97
N ARG A 221 -17.11 5.96 4.17
CA ARG A 221 -16.77 7.28 4.74
C ARG A 221 -15.26 7.40 4.96
N PHE A 222 -14.61 6.36 5.49
CA PHE A 222 -13.16 6.29 5.64
C PHE A 222 -12.44 6.43 4.28
N ALA A 223 -12.87 5.66 3.27
CA ALA A 223 -12.28 5.71 1.93
C ALA A 223 -12.43 7.09 1.28
N GLN A 224 -13.61 7.71 1.38
CA GLN A 224 -13.85 9.05 0.84
C GLN A 224 -13.00 10.13 1.52
N ALA A 225 -12.88 10.09 2.85
CA ALA A 225 -12.04 11.02 3.60
C ALA A 225 -10.55 10.82 3.29
N SER A 226 -10.10 9.56 3.17
CA SER A 226 -8.73 9.23 2.76
C SER A 226 -8.42 9.76 1.34
N ARG A 227 -9.34 9.57 0.40
CA ARG A 227 -9.24 10.13 -0.95
C ARG A 227 -9.12 11.65 -0.92
N LYS A 228 -9.97 12.34 -0.15
CA LYS A 228 -9.89 13.80 0.04
C LYS A 228 -8.51 14.22 0.58
N GLY A 229 -7.93 13.45 1.50
CA GLY A 229 -6.57 13.67 2.00
C GLY A 229 -5.50 13.55 0.90
N TRP A 230 -5.61 12.56 0.03
CA TRP A 230 -4.69 12.40 -1.11
C TRP A 230 -4.84 13.52 -2.15
N GLU A 231 -6.07 13.92 -2.47
CA GLU A 231 -6.36 15.03 -3.39
C GLU A 231 -5.80 16.35 -2.84
N TRP A 232 -5.94 16.56 -1.53
CA TRP A 232 -5.38 17.74 -0.85
C TRP A 232 -3.84 17.70 -0.85
N ALA A 233 -3.23 16.57 -0.52
CA ALA A 233 -1.77 16.40 -0.54
C ALA A 233 -1.16 16.68 -1.92
N ALA A 234 -1.88 16.35 -2.99
CA ALA A 234 -1.44 16.64 -4.36
C ALA A 234 -1.48 18.13 -4.70
N GLN A 235 -2.39 18.89 -4.10
CA GLN A 235 -2.52 20.34 -4.30
C GLN A 235 -1.59 21.14 -3.36
N HIS A 236 -1.23 20.57 -2.20
CA HIS A 236 -0.44 21.20 -1.15
C HIS A 236 0.74 20.31 -0.71
N PRO A 237 1.69 19.95 -1.64
CA PRO A 237 2.70 18.94 -1.35
C PRO A 237 3.68 19.32 -0.23
N GLU A 238 4.02 20.60 -0.06
CA GLU A 238 4.92 21.02 1.02
C GLU A 238 4.26 20.98 2.40
N GLU A 239 2.99 21.37 2.49
CA GLU A 239 2.23 21.26 3.76
C GLU A 239 1.97 19.77 4.09
N ALA A 240 1.67 18.95 3.08
CA ALA A 240 1.56 17.50 3.26
C ALA A 240 2.87 16.88 3.74
N LEU A 241 4.01 17.37 3.24
CA LEU A 241 5.33 16.95 3.71
C LEU A 241 5.58 17.35 5.16
N ASP A 242 5.15 18.53 5.59
CA ASP A 242 5.24 18.94 7.01
C ASP A 242 4.49 17.96 7.91
N ILE A 243 3.26 17.61 7.54
CA ILE A 243 2.45 16.62 8.25
C ILE A 243 3.15 15.23 8.27
N VAL A 244 3.69 14.79 7.13
CA VAL A 244 4.48 13.53 7.07
C VAL A 244 5.64 13.55 8.05
N MET A 245 6.38 14.65 8.13
CA MET A 245 7.53 14.77 9.02
C MET A 245 7.15 14.69 10.50
N GLU A 246 5.93 15.11 10.89
CA GLU A 246 5.42 14.93 12.26
C GLU A 246 5.27 13.43 12.59
N TYR A 247 4.67 12.64 11.69
CA TYR A 247 4.52 11.19 11.87
C TYR A 247 5.87 10.46 11.91
N VAL A 248 6.77 10.80 10.98
CA VAL A 248 8.12 10.24 10.92
C VAL A 248 8.90 10.51 12.19
N THR A 249 8.80 11.73 12.75
CA THR A 249 9.46 12.11 13.99
C THR A 249 8.84 11.39 15.18
N LYS A 250 7.51 11.33 15.27
CA LYS A 250 6.78 10.62 16.32
C LYS A 250 7.16 9.14 16.40
N ASP A 251 7.31 8.50 15.25
CA ASP A 251 7.63 7.07 15.15
C ASP A 251 9.15 6.80 15.13
N HIS A 252 9.98 7.83 15.35
CA HIS A 252 11.45 7.75 15.41
C HIS A 252 12.09 7.12 14.16
N ILE A 253 11.53 7.38 12.96
CA ILE A 253 12.05 6.82 11.72
C ILE A 253 13.30 7.57 11.26
N ALA A 254 14.39 6.83 11.04
CA ALA A 254 15.66 7.38 10.55
C ALA A 254 15.53 7.75 9.05
N THR A 255 15.19 9.00 8.76
CA THR A 255 15.05 9.57 7.43
C THR A 255 15.31 11.07 7.44
N ASN A 256 15.19 11.73 6.29
CA ASN A 256 15.29 13.18 6.19
C ASN A 256 14.20 13.76 5.28
N ARG A 257 13.98 15.08 5.39
CA ARG A 257 12.94 15.79 4.65
C ARG A 257 13.11 15.68 3.13
N ILE A 258 14.33 15.65 2.62
CA ILE A 258 14.61 15.55 1.17
C ILE A 258 14.12 14.19 0.67
N MET A 259 14.46 13.12 1.37
CA MET A 259 14.01 11.75 1.05
C MET A 259 12.48 11.66 1.04
N GLN A 260 11.81 12.20 2.06
CA GLN A 260 10.36 12.18 2.16
C GLN A 260 9.68 13.03 1.07
N ARG A 261 10.29 14.15 0.67
CA ARG A 261 9.83 14.97 -0.47
C ARG A 261 9.91 14.23 -1.80
N LEU A 262 11.03 13.56 -2.07
CA LEU A 262 11.20 12.75 -3.27
C LEU A 262 10.21 11.60 -3.31
N MET A 263 10.01 10.93 -2.17
CA MET A 263 9.02 9.87 -2.00
C MET A 263 7.60 10.39 -2.28
N LEU A 264 7.20 11.49 -1.65
CA LEU A 264 5.87 12.08 -1.86
C LEU A 264 5.62 12.41 -3.33
N LYS A 265 6.60 13.05 -3.98
CA LYS A 265 6.52 13.38 -5.41
C LYS A 265 6.28 12.15 -6.28
N GLU A 266 7.02 11.08 -6.02
CA GLU A 266 6.89 9.84 -6.79
C GLU A 266 5.55 9.12 -6.49
N ILE A 267 5.12 9.04 -5.24
CA ILE A 267 3.82 8.47 -4.85
C ILE A 267 2.66 9.23 -5.54
N LEU A 268 2.70 10.56 -5.53
CA LEU A 268 1.68 11.38 -6.19
C LEU A 268 1.67 11.16 -7.72
N ARG A 269 2.82 10.89 -8.33
CA ARG A 269 2.95 10.53 -9.75
C ARG A 269 2.34 9.15 -10.04
N LEU A 270 2.57 8.16 -9.18
CA LEU A 270 2.04 6.81 -9.32
C LEU A 270 0.51 6.73 -9.23
N GLN A 271 -0.13 7.73 -8.64
CA GLN A 271 -1.60 7.84 -8.58
C GLN A 271 -2.23 8.35 -9.89
N ILE A 272 -1.43 8.77 -10.86
CA ILE A 272 -1.93 9.25 -12.15
C ILE A 272 -2.01 8.08 -13.12
N ASP A 273 -3.20 7.78 -13.60
CA ASP A 273 -3.42 6.76 -14.62
C ASP A 273 -2.71 7.14 -15.94
N ARG A 274 -2.03 6.18 -16.56
CA ARG A 274 -1.20 6.42 -17.77
C ARG A 274 -2.04 6.76 -19.00
N GLU A 275 -3.27 6.29 -19.06
CA GLU A 275 -4.17 6.50 -20.20
C GLU A 275 -4.99 7.78 -20.03
N SER A 276 -5.75 7.88 -18.93
CA SER A 276 -6.62 9.03 -18.67
C SER A 276 -5.84 10.29 -18.29
N LYS A 277 -4.57 10.18 -17.86
CA LYS A 277 -3.74 11.27 -17.31
C LYS A 277 -4.35 11.93 -16.07
N LYS A 278 -5.29 11.25 -15.42
CA LYS A 278 -5.97 11.74 -14.22
C LYS A 278 -5.54 10.96 -12.99
N ARG A 279 -5.62 11.61 -11.84
CA ARG A 279 -5.52 10.94 -10.54
C ARG A 279 -6.78 10.13 -10.31
N GLU A 280 -6.63 8.83 -10.18
CA GLU A 280 -7.75 7.92 -9.95
C GLU A 280 -7.53 7.13 -8.66
N PHE A 281 -8.64 6.72 -8.04
CA PHE A 281 -8.64 5.99 -6.77
C PHE A 281 -9.54 4.76 -6.84
N ARG A 282 -9.46 4.05 -7.96
CA ARG A 282 -10.29 2.86 -8.21
C ARG A 282 -9.44 1.67 -8.62
N LEU A 283 -9.79 0.50 -8.10
CA LEU A 283 -9.26 -0.76 -8.62
C LEU A 283 -9.83 -1.02 -10.02
N ARG A 284 -8.98 -1.41 -10.95
CA ARG A 284 -9.35 -1.69 -12.35
C ARG A 284 -9.52 -3.20 -12.57
N PRO A 285 -10.63 -3.67 -13.18
CA PRO A 285 -10.84 -5.10 -13.45
C PRO A 285 -9.76 -5.72 -14.35
N ASP A 286 -9.24 -4.97 -15.33
CA ASP A 286 -8.17 -5.44 -16.21
C ASP A 286 -6.84 -5.64 -15.44
N MET A 287 -6.55 -4.82 -14.43
CA MET A 287 -5.38 -4.97 -13.56
C MET A 287 -5.50 -6.22 -12.67
N VAL A 288 -6.70 -6.51 -12.16
CA VAL A 288 -6.98 -7.73 -11.39
C VAL A 288 -6.77 -8.97 -12.28
N ARG A 289 -7.33 -8.98 -13.50
CA ARG A 289 -7.10 -10.07 -14.45
C ARG A 289 -5.62 -10.23 -14.81
N GLN A 290 -4.90 -9.13 -15.00
CA GLN A 290 -3.46 -9.19 -15.31
C GLN A 290 -2.67 -9.77 -14.15
N ALA A 291 -2.94 -9.36 -12.91
CA ALA A 291 -2.29 -9.89 -11.71
C ALA A 291 -2.55 -11.40 -11.56
N ASN A 292 -3.81 -11.83 -11.64
CA ASN A 292 -4.18 -13.25 -11.60
C ASN A 292 -3.45 -14.05 -12.67
N ARG A 293 -3.50 -13.63 -13.93
CA ARG A 293 -2.83 -14.33 -15.03
C ARG A 293 -1.34 -14.53 -14.75
N LEU A 294 -0.63 -13.45 -14.36
CA LEU A 294 0.81 -13.52 -14.06
C LEU A 294 1.11 -14.49 -12.93
N MET A 295 0.29 -14.48 -11.87
CA MET A 295 0.52 -15.34 -10.70
C MET A 295 0.11 -16.79 -10.95
N LEU A 296 -1.00 -17.05 -11.65
CA LEU A 296 -1.44 -18.42 -12.04
C LEU A 296 -0.44 -19.08 -12.99
N GLU A 297 0.01 -18.38 -14.04
CA GLU A 297 1.03 -18.88 -14.97
C GLU A 297 2.33 -19.29 -14.24
N ASN A 298 2.60 -18.68 -13.09
CA ASN A 298 3.77 -18.95 -12.27
C ASN A 298 3.48 -19.87 -11.06
N LYS A 299 2.29 -20.50 -10.99
CA LYS A 299 1.87 -21.41 -9.92
C LYS A 299 1.99 -20.78 -8.51
N MET A 300 1.68 -19.51 -8.42
CA MET A 300 1.66 -18.74 -7.17
C MET A 300 0.26 -18.65 -6.57
N LEU A 301 -0.76 -19.05 -7.32
CA LEU A 301 -2.16 -19.15 -6.89
C LEU A 301 -2.70 -20.53 -7.24
N ASP A 302 -3.61 -21.02 -6.44
CA ASP A 302 -4.38 -22.25 -6.68
C ASP A 302 -5.64 -21.98 -7.52
N HIS A 303 -6.22 -20.76 -7.41
CA HIS A 303 -7.42 -20.34 -8.16
C HIS A 303 -7.39 -18.84 -8.51
N GLU A 304 -8.26 -18.42 -9.43
CA GLU A 304 -8.44 -17.03 -9.78
C GLU A 304 -9.26 -16.29 -8.71
N VAL A 305 -8.74 -15.14 -8.26
CA VAL A 305 -9.47 -14.22 -7.37
C VAL A 305 -10.15 -13.15 -8.23
N THR A 306 -11.47 -13.13 -8.24
CA THR A 306 -12.24 -12.26 -9.12
C THR A 306 -12.24 -10.80 -8.67
N TYR A 307 -12.51 -9.90 -9.61
CA TYR A 307 -12.71 -8.48 -9.28
C TYR A 307 -13.90 -8.29 -8.33
N GLU A 308 -14.96 -9.06 -8.52
CA GLU A 308 -16.17 -9.04 -7.69
C GLU A 308 -15.85 -9.44 -6.25
N GLU A 309 -15.03 -10.47 -6.05
CA GLU A 309 -14.56 -10.86 -4.72
C GLU A 309 -13.77 -9.74 -4.04
N LEU A 310 -12.83 -9.11 -4.77
CA LEU A 310 -12.05 -7.99 -4.26
C LEU A 310 -12.91 -6.77 -3.93
N MET A 311 -14.05 -6.60 -4.59
CA MET A 311 -14.97 -5.47 -4.34
C MET A 311 -16.07 -5.79 -3.33
N GLY A 312 -16.09 -6.99 -2.72
CA GLY A 312 -17.11 -7.39 -1.76
C GLY A 312 -18.50 -7.57 -2.37
N LYS A 313 -18.58 -8.07 -3.60
CA LYS A 313 -19.82 -8.30 -4.34
C LYS A 313 -20.13 -9.79 -4.45
#